data_afaf3b988b2547a01976e813698f3bf1
#
_entry.id   afaf3b988b2547a01976e813698f3bf1
#
_cell.length_a   1.000
_cell.length_b   1.000
_cell.length_c   1.000
_cell.angle_alpha   90.00
_cell.angle_beta   90.00
_cell.angle_gamma   90.00
#
_symmetry.space_group_name_H-M   'P 1'
#
loop_
_entity.id
_entity.type
_entity.pdbx_description
1 polymer ?
#
loop_
_entity_poly.entity_id
_entity_poly.type
_entity_poly.pdbx_seq_one_letter_code
_entity_poly.pdbx_strand_id
1 'polypeptide(L)'
;MKLDKIYTRTGDDGKTSLGDGTRLPKYHLRVTAYGSIDEANSVIGVAILHVGDLQIRKVLNHIQNDLFDVGADLCRPEHPGAETKGLRVTHEQVTWLENQIDHFNADLAPLDSFVLPGGSPASAHMHQARTVTRRAERDVVQLASQDQVNPAVIHYVNRLSDFLFVLARYLNDKGKEDVRWRPGLHR
;
A
#
# COMPACT_ATOMS: atom_id res chain seq x y z
N MET A 1 -11.08 20.21 5.60
CA MET A 1 -10.64 19.97 6.99
C MET A 1 -9.71 21.09 7.38
N LYS A 2 -9.95 21.81 8.47
CA LYS A 2 -9.06 22.86 8.97
C LYS A 2 -8.35 22.32 10.21
N LEU A 3 -7.02 22.20 10.16
CA LEU A 3 -6.21 21.65 11.23
C LEU A 3 -5.48 22.78 11.94
N ASP A 4 -6.20 23.51 12.80
CA ASP A 4 -5.63 24.66 13.52
C ASP A 4 -4.74 24.22 14.70
N LYS A 5 -4.97 23.01 15.26
CA LYS A 5 -4.20 22.43 16.36
C LYS A 5 -3.98 20.94 16.10
N ILE A 6 -2.74 20.51 16.07
CA ILE A 6 -2.36 19.14 15.71
C ILE A 6 -2.62 18.15 16.86
N TYR A 7 -2.27 18.50 18.09
CA TYR A 7 -2.51 17.62 19.26
C TYR A 7 -3.82 18.02 19.97
N THR A 8 -4.66 17.03 20.28
CA THR A 8 -5.93 17.20 21.00
C THR A 8 -5.91 16.56 22.40
N ARG A 9 -4.92 15.72 22.66
CA ARG A 9 -4.75 14.91 23.89
C ARG A 9 -5.87 13.89 24.13
N THR A 10 -6.84 13.78 23.23
CA THR A 10 -7.98 12.83 23.36
C THR A 10 -7.58 11.37 23.23
N GLY A 11 -6.37 11.09 22.74
CA GLY A 11 -5.83 9.73 22.59
C GLY A 11 -4.82 9.31 23.66
N ASP A 12 -4.60 10.12 24.72
CA ASP A 12 -3.61 9.85 25.75
C ASP A 12 -4.04 8.69 26.68
N ASP A 13 -5.33 8.34 26.67
CA ASP A 13 -5.91 7.18 27.35
C ASP A 13 -5.69 5.84 26.60
N GLY A 14 -4.94 5.84 25.48
CA GLY A 14 -4.69 4.66 24.66
C GLY A 14 -5.83 4.30 23.70
N LYS A 15 -6.80 5.20 23.51
CA LYS A 15 -7.92 5.03 22.56
C LYS A 15 -7.83 6.02 21.40
N THR A 16 -8.48 5.68 20.30
CA THR A 16 -8.64 6.55 19.12
C THR A 16 -10.08 6.51 18.62
N SER A 17 -10.49 7.53 17.87
CA SER A 17 -11.81 7.56 17.23
C SER A 17 -11.73 7.11 15.78
N LEU A 18 -12.68 6.32 15.34
CA LEU A 18 -12.91 5.98 13.95
C LEU A 18 -13.63 7.12 13.21
N GLY A 19 -13.80 6.96 11.90
CA GLY A 19 -14.47 7.93 11.03
C GLY A 19 -15.97 8.13 11.31
N ASP A 20 -16.60 7.19 12.00
CA ASP A 20 -18.00 7.25 12.49
C ASP A 20 -18.12 7.81 13.93
N GLY A 21 -16.99 8.11 14.59
CA GLY A 21 -16.91 8.57 15.97
C GLY A 21 -16.76 7.47 17.01
N THR A 22 -16.85 6.20 16.63
CA THR A 22 -16.64 5.06 17.54
C THR A 22 -15.23 5.10 18.15
N ARG A 23 -15.12 4.89 19.46
CA ARG A 23 -13.84 4.87 20.19
C ARG A 23 -13.34 3.45 20.34
N LEU A 24 -12.13 3.17 19.87
CA LEU A 24 -11.45 1.86 19.97
C LEU A 24 -10.10 1.98 20.66
N PRO A 25 -9.60 0.91 21.31
CA PRO A 25 -8.21 0.83 21.73
C PRO A 25 -7.27 0.97 20.54
N LYS A 26 -6.12 1.65 20.72
CA LYS A 26 -5.13 1.84 19.64
C LYS A 26 -4.54 0.53 19.12
N TYR A 27 -4.62 -0.55 19.89
CA TYR A 27 -4.18 -1.89 19.49
C TYR A 27 -5.27 -2.73 18.79
N HIS A 28 -6.43 -2.17 18.49
CA HIS A 28 -7.50 -2.87 17.78
C HIS A 28 -7.09 -3.15 16.33
N LEU A 29 -7.49 -4.32 15.77
CA LEU A 29 -7.10 -4.76 14.42
C LEU A 29 -7.40 -3.71 13.34
N ARG A 30 -8.53 -3.01 13.44
CA ARG A 30 -8.89 -1.95 12.49
C ARG A 30 -7.91 -0.78 12.55
N VAL A 31 -7.46 -0.40 13.74
CA VAL A 31 -6.45 0.65 13.95
C VAL A 31 -5.10 0.18 13.39
N THR A 32 -4.72 -1.08 13.63
CA THR A 32 -3.52 -1.69 13.07
C THR A 32 -3.56 -1.67 11.54
N ALA A 33 -4.66 -2.10 10.94
CA ALA A 33 -4.79 -2.20 9.49
C ALA A 33 -4.58 -0.84 8.79
N TYR A 34 -5.32 0.21 9.18
CA TYR A 34 -5.10 1.51 8.55
C TYR A 34 -3.75 2.15 8.94
N GLY A 35 -3.20 1.83 10.10
CA GLY A 35 -1.86 2.26 10.50
C GLY A 35 -0.77 1.64 9.62
N SER A 36 -0.89 0.36 9.26
CA SER A 36 0.04 -0.31 8.33
C SER A 36 -0.08 0.22 6.90
N ILE A 37 -1.29 0.65 6.49
CA ILE A 37 -1.48 1.35 5.20
C ILE A 37 -0.75 2.71 5.21
N ASP A 38 -0.85 3.47 6.30
CA ASP A 38 -0.14 4.75 6.44
C ASP A 38 1.38 4.56 6.43
N GLU A 39 1.89 3.49 7.07
CA GLU A 39 3.30 3.13 6.98
C GLU A 39 3.72 2.81 5.54
N ALA A 40 2.94 2.00 4.81
CA ALA A 40 3.22 1.69 3.40
C ALA A 40 3.26 2.96 2.54
N ASN A 41 2.32 3.89 2.76
CA ASN A 41 2.28 5.18 2.09
C ASN A 41 3.54 6.02 2.37
N SER A 42 3.98 6.06 3.63
CA SER A 42 5.18 6.80 4.05
C SER A 42 6.44 6.22 3.41
N VAL A 43 6.57 4.90 3.31
CA VAL A 43 7.71 4.23 2.66
C VAL A 43 7.72 4.49 1.14
N ILE A 44 6.56 4.54 0.49
CA ILE A 44 6.45 4.97 -0.92
C ILE A 44 6.94 6.41 -1.07
N GLY A 45 6.60 7.30 -0.14
CA GLY A 45 7.11 8.68 -0.12
C GLY A 45 8.64 8.75 -0.09
N VAL A 46 9.29 7.89 0.71
CA VAL A 46 10.77 7.78 0.72
C VAL A 46 11.28 7.29 -0.63
N ALA A 47 10.65 6.27 -1.21
CA ALA A 47 11.06 5.72 -2.49
C ALA A 47 10.99 6.76 -3.63
N ILE A 48 9.97 7.62 -3.64
CA ILE A 48 9.81 8.72 -4.62
C ILE A 48 11.03 9.65 -4.68
N LEU A 49 11.74 9.87 -3.57
CA LEU A 49 12.93 10.74 -3.53
C LEU A 49 14.04 10.25 -4.45
N HIS A 50 14.10 8.95 -4.73
CA HIS A 50 15.10 8.30 -5.56
C HIS A 50 14.64 8.07 -7.00
N VAL A 51 13.41 8.45 -7.36
CA VAL A 51 12.86 8.31 -8.72
C VAL A 51 13.13 9.58 -9.51
N GLY A 52 13.89 9.50 -10.60
CA GLY A 52 14.19 10.64 -11.46
C GLY A 52 13.06 10.98 -12.45
N ASP A 53 12.32 9.99 -12.90
CA ASP A 53 11.25 10.13 -13.90
C ASP A 53 10.00 10.80 -13.30
N LEU A 54 9.60 11.93 -13.91
CA LEU A 54 8.44 12.71 -13.45
C LEU A 54 7.10 12.00 -13.69
N GLN A 55 6.99 11.14 -14.70
CA GLN A 55 5.74 10.41 -14.94
C GLN A 55 5.57 9.31 -13.90
N ILE A 56 6.63 8.60 -13.57
CA ILE A 56 6.62 7.60 -12.49
C ILE A 56 6.30 8.27 -11.15
N ARG A 57 6.86 9.44 -10.86
CA ARG A 57 6.50 10.21 -9.66
C ARG A 57 5.02 10.55 -9.62
N LYS A 58 4.39 10.93 -10.75
CA LYS A 58 2.94 11.21 -10.82
C LYS A 58 2.11 9.97 -10.50
N VAL A 59 2.49 8.80 -11.05
CA VAL A 59 1.83 7.52 -10.75
C VAL A 59 1.93 7.21 -9.26
N LEU A 60 3.11 7.33 -8.67
CA LEU A 60 3.32 7.08 -7.23
C LEU A 60 2.55 8.06 -6.33
N ASN A 61 2.48 9.35 -6.71
CA ASN A 61 1.67 10.33 -5.98
C ASN A 61 0.16 10.02 -6.09
N HIS A 62 -0.30 9.49 -7.23
CA HIS A 62 -1.67 9.01 -7.37
C HIS A 62 -1.93 7.84 -6.39
N ILE A 63 -1.03 6.87 -6.36
CA ILE A 63 -1.10 5.75 -5.41
C ILE A 63 -1.11 6.23 -3.95
N GLN A 64 -0.32 7.25 -3.61
CA GLN A 64 -0.34 7.82 -2.26
C GLN A 64 -1.70 8.44 -1.90
N ASN A 65 -2.40 9.07 -2.86
CA ASN A 65 -3.76 9.55 -2.65
C ASN A 65 -4.74 8.38 -2.47
N ASP A 66 -4.64 7.34 -3.31
CA ASP A 66 -5.47 6.14 -3.17
C ASP A 66 -5.25 5.46 -1.82
N LEU A 67 -4.03 5.45 -1.27
CA LEU A 67 -3.76 4.90 0.06
C LEU A 67 -4.41 5.71 1.20
N PHE A 68 -4.60 7.03 1.02
CA PHE A 68 -5.45 7.81 1.93
C PHE A 68 -6.93 7.41 1.81
N ASP A 69 -7.42 7.12 0.60
CA ASP A 69 -8.77 6.60 0.39
C ASP A 69 -8.94 5.22 1.04
N VAL A 70 -7.95 4.33 0.89
CA VAL A 70 -7.90 3.03 1.58
C VAL A 70 -7.95 3.21 3.11
N GLY A 71 -7.15 4.12 3.66
CA GLY A 71 -7.16 4.42 5.09
C GLY A 71 -8.50 4.97 5.57
N ALA A 72 -9.13 5.85 4.79
CA ALA A 72 -10.45 6.42 5.10
C ALA A 72 -11.55 5.36 5.05
N ASP A 73 -11.49 4.44 4.07
CA ASP A 73 -12.41 3.30 3.95
C ASP A 73 -12.30 2.38 5.18
N LEU A 74 -11.09 1.94 5.51
CA LEU A 74 -10.81 1.09 6.67
C LEU A 74 -11.18 1.75 8.00
N CYS A 75 -11.00 3.08 8.11
CA CYS A 75 -11.36 3.84 9.31
C CYS A 75 -12.86 3.97 9.53
N ARG A 76 -13.69 3.54 8.58
CA ARG A 76 -15.15 3.62 8.66
C ARG A 76 -15.77 2.22 8.52
N PRO A 77 -16.15 1.56 9.63
CA PRO A 77 -16.81 0.26 9.62
C PRO A 77 -18.09 0.29 8.75
N GLU A 78 -18.34 -0.82 8.07
CA GLU A 78 -19.61 -1.04 7.40
C GLU A 78 -20.63 -1.56 8.42
N HIS A 79 -21.84 -0.98 8.42
CA HIS A 79 -22.94 -1.44 9.25
C HIS A 79 -24.00 -2.06 8.34
N PRO A 80 -24.41 -3.33 8.58
CA PRO A 80 -25.44 -3.98 7.79
C PRO A 80 -26.73 -3.16 7.75
N GLY A 81 -27.23 -2.86 6.55
CA GLY A 81 -28.47 -2.10 6.35
C GLY A 81 -28.36 -0.58 6.49
N ALA A 82 -27.18 -0.03 6.79
CA ALA A 82 -26.94 1.41 6.74
C ALA A 82 -26.53 1.86 5.34
N GLU A 83 -26.98 3.04 4.89
CA GLU A 83 -26.40 3.67 3.71
C GLU A 83 -24.90 3.88 3.93
N THR A 84 -24.09 3.41 2.97
CA THR A 84 -22.65 3.59 3.01
C THR A 84 -22.31 5.06 2.75
N LYS A 85 -22.26 5.86 3.82
CA LYS A 85 -21.90 7.28 3.74
C LYS A 85 -20.39 7.43 3.84
N GLY A 86 -19.78 8.08 2.84
CA GLY A 86 -18.36 8.45 2.86
C GLY A 86 -17.58 7.89 1.68
N LEU A 87 -16.28 8.20 1.68
CA LEU A 87 -15.36 7.77 0.66
C LEU A 87 -15.12 6.26 0.78
N ARG A 88 -15.20 5.56 -0.37
CA ARG A 88 -14.90 4.12 -0.48
C ARG A 88 -13.97 3.89 -1.66
N VAL A 89 -13.10 2.92 -1.50
CA VAL A 89 -12.28 2.40 -2.60
C VAL A 89 -13.17 1.70 -3.62
N THR A 90 -12.89 1.89 -4.89
CA THR A 90 -13.68 1.34 -5.99
C THR A 90 -12.88 0.35 -6.82
N HIS A 91 -13.58 -0.47 -7.62
CA HIS A 91 -12.92 -1.39 -8.56
C HIS A 91 -12.21 -0.65 -9.69
N GLU A 92 -12.61 0.58 -10.02
CA GLU A 92 -11.93 1.41 -11.01
C GLU A 92 -10.51 1.75 -10.58
N GLN A 93 -10.27 2.00 -9.28
CA GLN A 93 -8.92 2.23 -8.73
C GLN A 93 -8.06 0.94 -8.85
N VAL A 94 -8.65 -0.23 -8.61
CA VAL A 94 -7.96 -1.52 -8.82
C VAL A 94 -7.60 -1.72 -10.28
N THR A 95 -8.55 -1.52 -11.20
CA THR A 95 -8.33 -1.64 -12.65
C THR A 95 -7.27 -0.64 -13.15
N TRP A 96 -7.30 0.59 -12.63
CA TRP A 96 -6.27 1.57 -12.96
C TRP A 96 -4.88 1.07 -12.57
N LEU A 97 -4.74 0.50 -11.39
CA LEU A 97 -3.47 -0.04 -10.90
C LEU A 97 -3.00 -1.24 -11.73
N GLU A 98 -3.91 -2.13 -12.14
CA GLU A 98 -3.63 -3.24 -13.05
C GLU A 98 -3.10 -2.74 -14.41
N ASN A 99 -3.70 -1.69 -14.96
CA ASN A 99 -3.21 -1.05 -16.19
C ASN A 99 -1.81 -0.45 -16.03
N GLN A 100 -1.47 0.08 -14.85
CA GLN A 100 -0.10 0.54 -14.57
C GLN A 100 0.89 -0.63 -14.48
N ILE A 101 0.49 -1.76 -13.90
CA ILE A 101 1.30 -2.99 -13.88
C ILE A 101 1.61 -3.43 -15.31
N ASP A 102 0.59 -3.56 -16.13
CA ASP A 102 0.73 -4.00 -17.53
C ASP A 102 1.63 -3.06 -18.33
N HIS A 103 1.45 -1.75 -18.15
CA HIS A 103 2.25 -0.74 -18.81
C HIS A 103 3.75 -0.90 -18.53
N PHE A 104 4.15 -0.99 -17.25
CA PHE A 104 5.57 -1.12 -16.91
C PHE A 104 6.11 -2.52 -17.17
N ASN A 105 5.27 -3.55 -17.03
CA ASN A 105 5.68 -4.94 -17.25
C ASN A 105 5.93 -5.25 -18.74
N ALA A 106 5.31 -4.52 -19.66
CA ALA A 106 5.51 -4.70 -21.10
C ALA A 106 6.99 -4.53 -21.53
N ASP A 107 7.74 -3.74 -20.77
CA ASP A 107 9.16 -3.48 -21.04
C ASP A 107 10.11 -4.48 -20.33
N LEU A 108 9.59 -5.40 -19.53
CA LEU A 108 10.38 -6.33 -18.73
C LEU A 108 10.47 -7.71 -19.38
N ALA A 109 11.65 -8.30 -19.35
CA ALA A 109 11.81 -9.70 -19.72
C ALA A 109 11.13 -10.63 -18.71
N PRO A 110 10.55 -11.77 -19.15
CA PRO A 110 10.01 -12.79 -18.25
C PRO A 110 11.04 -13.26 -17.22
N LEU A 111 10.58 -13.62 -16.03
CA LEU A 111 11.41 -14.19 -14.97
C LEU A 111 11.33 -15.72 -14.98
N ASP A 112 12.48 -16.34 -14.81
CA ASP A 112 12.64 -17.77 -14.59
C ASP A 112 13.15 -18.10 -13.16
N SER A 113 13.39 -17.08 -12.34
CA SER A 113 13.85 -17.16 -10.96
C SER A 113 13.34 -15.99 -10.14
N PHE A 114 13.37 -16.10 -8.80
CA PHE A 114 13.16 -14.95 -7.93
C PHE A 114 14.29 -13.94 -8.05
N VAL A 115 13.96 -12.66 -7.81
CA VAL A 115 14.90 -11.55 -7.79
C VAL A 115 15.22 -11.20 -6.33
N LEU A 116 16.49 -11.03 -6.03
CA LEU A 116 16.93 -10.54 -4.72
C LEU A 116 16.53 -9.07 -4.58
N PRO A 117 15.90 -8.67 -3.45
CA PRO A 117 15.57 -7.26 -3.20
C PRO A 117 16.85 -6.41 -3.16
N GLY A 118 16.96 -5.40 -4.03
CA GLY A 118 18.15 -4.57 -4.15
C GLY A 118 18.19 -3.82 -5.48
N GLY A 119 19.40 -3.54 -5.98
CA GLY A 119 19.64 -2.82 -7.24
C GLY A 119 19.87 -1.33 -7.03
N SER A 120 19.37 -0.50 -7.93
CA SER A 120 19.44 0.95 -7.78
C SER A 120 18.76 1.43 -6.48
N PRO A 121 19.10 2.62 -5.94
CA PRO A 121 18.40 3.14 -4.74
C PRO A 121 16.88 3.16 -4.90
N ALA A 122 16.38 3.56 -6.07
CA ALA A 122 14.95 3.55 -6.36
C ALA A 122 14.37 2.12 -6.32
N SER A 123 15.03 1.14 -6.96
CA SER A 123 14.63 -0.26 -6.93
C SER A 123 14.59 -0.82 -5.51
N ALA A 124 15.66 -0.60 -4.73
CA ALA A 124 15.77 -1.11 -3.36
C ALA A 124 14.63 -0.57 -2.46
N HIS A 125 14.31 0.73 -2.56
CA HIS A 125 13.20 1.34 -1.82
C HIS A 125 11.83 0.86 -2.30
N MET A 126 11.64 0.57 -3.60
CA MET A 126 10.40 -0.06 -4.10
C MET A 126 10.24 -1.47 -3.55
N HIS A 127 11.30 -2.26 -3.45
CA HIS A 127 11.26 -3.57 -2.79
C HIS A 127 10.91 -3.46 -1.30
N GLN A 128 11.43 -2.45 -0.60
CA GLN A 128 11.05 -2.17 0.78
C GLN A 128 9.56 -1.82 0.88
N ALA A 129 9.09 -0.88 0.06
CA ALA A 129 7.67 -0.50 0.00
C ALA A 129 6.78 -1.72 -0.28
N ARG A 130 7.17 -2.59 -1.22
CA ARG A 130 6.49 -3.84 -1.52
C ARG A 130 6.32 -4.72 -0.29
N THR A 131 7.38 -4.93 0.49
CA THR A 131 7.32 -5.82 1.65
C THR A 131 6.48 -5.23 2.79
N VAL A 132 6.50 -3.91 2.98
CA VAL A 132 5.64 -3.20 3.92
C VAL A 132 4.17 -3.26 3.48
N THR A 133 3.88 -3.05 2.18
CA THR A 133 2.54 -3.22 1.61
C THR A 133 2.01 -4.63 1.84
N ARG A 134 2.82 -5.68 1.65
CA ARG A 134 2.44 -7.06 1.94
C ARG A 134 2.17 -7.32 3.43
N ARG A 135 2.82 -6.60 4.33
CA ARG A 135 2.47 -6.64 5.76
C ARG A 135 1.12 -5.96 5.98
N ALA A 136 0.91 -4.76 5.42
CA ALA A 136 -0.37 -4.07 5.50
C ALA A 136 -1.53 -4.92 4.94
N GLU A 137 -1.32 -5.63 3.81
CA GLU A 137 -2.27 -6.59 3.26
C GLU A 137 -2.67 -7.66 4.28
N ARG A 138 -1.68 -8.27 4.98
CA ARG A 138 -1.99 -9.29 6.01
C ARG A 138 -2.81 -8.72 7.16
N ASP A 139 -2.53 -7.49 7.59
CA ASP A 139 -3.28 -6.83 8.66
C ASP A 139 -4.72 -6.53 8.21
N VAL A 140 -4.92 -6.11 6.95
CA VAL A 140 -6.24 -5.91 6.34
C VAL A 140 -7.01 -7.23 6.22
N VAL A 141 -6.36 -8.31 5.77
CA VAL A 141 -6.97 -9.65 5.67
C VAL A 141 -7.32 -10.20 7.06
N GLN A 142 -6.47 -9.97 8.05
CA GLN A 142 -6.78 -10.34 9.44
C GLN A 142 -7.99 -9.57 9.96
N LEU A 143 -8.10 -8.28 9.69
CA LEU A 143 -9.31 -7.51 10.00
C LEU A 143 -10.54 -8.09 9.29
N ALA A 144 -10.43 -8.40 8.00
CA ALA A 144 -11.53 -8.94 7.19
C ALA A 144 -12.03 -10.32 7.67
N SER A 145 -11.22 -11.06 8.43
CA SER A 145 -11.63 -12.32 9.06
C SER A 145 -12.55 -12.14 10.28
N GLN A 146 -12.65 -10.91 10.82
CA GLN A 146 -13.38 -10.61 12.05
C GLN A 146 -14.43 -9.50 11.88
N ASP A 147 -14.32 -8.70 10.84
CA ASP A 147 -15.18 -7.55 10.59
C ASP A 147 -15.37 -7.33 9.09
N GLN A 148 -16.42 -6.61 8.70
CA GLN A 148 -16.66 -6.29 7.29
C GLN A 148 -15.60 -5.29 6.79
N VAL A 149 -15.00 -5.62 5.66
CA VAL A 149 -14.03 -4.79 4.92
C VAL A 149 -14.45 -4.78 3.46
N ASN A 150 -14.43 -3.61 2.84
CA ASN A 150 -14.66 -3.47 1.41
C ASN A 150 -13.70 -4.37 0.59
N PRO A 151 -14.19 -5.31 -0.22
CA PRO A 151 -13.33 -6.19 -1.01
C PRO A 151 -12.38 -5.46 -1.94
N ALA A 152 -12.76 -4.28 -2.46
CA ALA A 152 -11.90 -3.46 -3.31
C ALA A 152 -10.64 -3.00 -2.59
N VAL A 153 -10.68 -2.78 -1.27
CA VAL A 153 -9.50 -2.47 -0.45
C VAL A 153 -8.50 -3.61 -0.48
N ILE A 154 -8.96 -4.85 -0.26
CA ILE A 154 -8.09 -6.05 -0.27
C ILE A 154 -7.47 -6.22 -1.66
N HIS A 155 -8.28 -6.10 -2.71
CA HIS A 155 -7.80 -6.22 -4.09
C HIS A 155 -6.76 -5.15 -4.42
N TYR A 156 -7.01 -3.89 -4.03
CA TYR A 156 -6.09 -2.78 -4.27
C TYR A 156 -4.73 -3.01 -3.60
N VAL A 157 -4.71 -3.35 -2.32
CA VAL A 157 -3.46 -3.54 -1.57
C VAL A 157 -2.68 -4.75 -2.09
N ASN A 158 -3.37 -5.82 -2.49
CA ASN A 158 -2.74 -6.98 -3.15
C ASN A 158 -2.07 -6.56 -4.46
N ARG A 159 -2.79 -5.89 -5.37
CA ARG A 159 -2.24 -5.38 -6.65
C ARG A 159 -1.12 -4.37 -6.46
N LEU A 160 -1.20 -3.54 -5.43
CA LEU A 160 -0.13 -2.59 -5.13
C LEU A 160 1.20 -3.30 -4.87
N SER A 161 1.19 -4.45 -4.19
CA SER A 161 2.41 -5.23 -3.98
C SER A 161 3.02 -5.72 -5.29
N ASP A 162 2.19 -6.10 -6.26
CA ASP A 162 2.63 -6.54 -7.59
C ASP A 162 3.16 -5.35 -8.41
N PHE A 163 2.47 -4.20 -8.37
CA PHE A 163 2.93 -2.97 -9.00
C PHE A 163 4.32 -2.57 -8.50
N LEU A 164 4.53 -2.56 -7.19
CA LEU A 164 5.81 -2.18 -6.59
C LEU A 164 6.94 -3.16 -6.96
N PHE A 165 6.63 -4.43 -7.15
CA PHE A 165 7.59 -5.41 -7.68
C PHE A 165 7.97 -5.12 -9.12
N VAL A 166 6.99 -4.90 -9.99
CA VAL A 166 7.21 -4.56 -11.41
C VAL A 166 8.00 -3.25 -11.51
N LEU A 167 7.62 -2.24 -10.75
CA LEU A 167 8.29 -0.94 -10.77
C LEU A 167 9.73 -1.02 -10.21
N ALA A 168 9.99 -1.85 -9.19
CA ALA A 168 11.34 -2.07 -8.70
C ALA A 168 12.26 -2.59 -9.80
N ARG A 169 11.80 -3.58 -10.57
CA ARG A 169 12.55 -4.12 -11.71
C ARG A 169 12.71 -3.09 -12.84
N TYR A 170 11.64 -2.36 -13.14
CA TYR A 170 11.69 -1.31 -14.16
C TYR A 170 12.73 -0.25 -13.84
N LEU A 171 12.80 0.19 -12.58
CA LEU A 171 13.79 1.16 -12.07
C LEU A 171 15.21 0.58 -11.91
N ASN A 172 15.38 -0.71 -12.20
CA ASN A 172 16.65 -1.42 -12.18
C ASN A 172 17.11 -1.75 -13.61
N ASP A 173 17.24 -0.71 -14.45
CA ASP A 173 17.53 -0.79 -15.89
C ASP A 173 16.61 -1.80 -16.61
N LYS A 174 15.29 -1.67 -16.39
CA LYS A 174 14.28 -2.57 -16.96
C LYS A 174 14.62 -4.05 -16.69
N GLY A 175 15.06 -4.34 -15.48
CA GLY A 175 15.35 -5.68 -15.01
C GLY A 175 16.70 -6.27 -15.46
N LYS A 176 17.52 -5.53 -16.20
CA LYS A 176 18.83 -6.04 -16.65
C LYS A 176 19.84 -6.15 -15.50
N GLU A 177 19.72 -5.28 -14.51
CA GLU A 177 20.55 -5.29 -13.30
C GLU A 177 19.95 -6.13 -12.16
N ASP A 178 18.89 -6.91 -12.44
CA ASP A 178 18.28 -7.79 -11.44
C ASP A 178 19.21 -8.92 -11.05
N VAL A 179 19.50 -9.03 -9.75
CA VAL A 179 20.25 -10.14 -9.20
C VAL A 179 19.31 -11.31 -8.93
N ARG A 180 19.51 -12.41 -9.63
CA ARG A 180 18.66 -13.61 -9.52
C ARG A 180 19.04 -14.44 -8.31
N TRP A 181 18.02 -14.98 -7.63
CA TRP A 181 18.22 -15.92 -6.55
C TRP A 181 18.81 -17.26 -7.08
N ARG A 182 19.81 -17.76 -6.38
CA ARG A 182 20.44 -19.06 -6.65
C ARG A 182 20.14 -19.98 -5.47
N PRO A 183 19.19 -20.94 -5.61
CA PRO A 183 18.86 -21.87 -4.53
C PRO A 183 20.10 -22.63 -4.05
N GLY A 184 20.30 -22.67 -2.73
CA GLY A 184 21.38 -23.47 -2.14
C GLY A 184 22.80 -23.02 -2.48
N LEU A 185 23.03 -21.74 -2.78
CA LEU A 185 24.35 -21.20 -3.18
C LEU A 185 25.50 -21.57 -2.22
N HIS A 186 25.20 -21.79 -0.95
CA HIS A 186 26.17 -22.12 0.10
C HIS A 186 26.02 -23.57 0.64
N ARG A 187 25.36 -24.47 -0.09
CA ARG A 187 25.18 -25.85 0.26
C ARG A 187 26.13 -26.74 -0.53
#